data_0157a6615d6f3d66ed3ee3d28dbcb97d
#
_entry.id   0157a6615d6f3d66ed3ee3d28dbcb97d
#
_cell.length_a   1.000
_cell.length_b   1.000
_cell.length_c   1.000
_cell.angle_alpha   90.00
_cell.angle_beta   90.00
_cell.angle_gamma   90.00
#
_symmetry.space_group_name_H-M   'P 1'
#
loop_
_entity.id
_entity.type
_entity.pdbx_description
1 polymer ?
#
loop_
_entity_poly.entity_id
_entity_poly.type
_entity_poly.pdbx_seq_one_letter_code
_entity_poly.pdbx_strand_id
1 'polypeptide(L)'
;MNVQKAHDFDHWNQAVSAVCGRFVTQRAHSEFIGDISHRDLGGLSVADIHVNARSICREHANQDRGEDQFYFLVMQREGVMAINHDQQQFVLQPGDIALLDSAKTFEMCPQGLVHQLSVHLCRRTLDRVLPARAKRFGKVQHGNLSGRVLASMLTQIAAPQDEYTHDAQDGAAVQDALISLLQPCLQDQTDTPRGRPLRRMAEQLIQESLPHAPSPTELAARLNISVRQLYRQFEIDGDSICRYVQRQRLEYSARDLLDDSLRITTIAYKWGFTDSAHFSRAFKRQYGVSPRDYRVQTQQS
;
A
#
# COMPACT_ATOMS: atom_id res chain seq x y z
N MET A 1 12.01 25.72 -20.38
CA MET A 1 10.79 26.53 -20.37
C MET A 1 10.64 27.11 -18.97
N ASN A 2 10.66 28.45 -18.82
CA ASN A 2 10.46 29.11 -17.54
C ASN A 2 8.98 28.92 -17.14
N VAL A 3 8.71 28.06 -16.18
CA VAL A 3 7.42 27.99 -15.49
C VAL A 3 7.29 29.34 -14.77
N GLN A 4 6.36 30.16 -15.18
CA GLN A 4 5.98 31.40 -14.53
C GLN A 4 5.32 30.98 -13.21
N LYS A 5 6.12 30.91 -12.13
CA LYS A 5 5.66 30.47 -10.79
C LYS A 5 4.59 31.44 -10.33
N ALA A 6 3.36 30.96 -10.17
CA ALA A 6 2.29 31.74 -9.61
C ALA A 6 2.59 31.97 -8.11
N HIS A 7 2.94 33.21 -7.75
CA HIS A 7 3.15 33.63 -6.37
C HIS A 7 1.83 34.04 -5.69
N ASP A 8 0.73 34.00 -6.40
CA ASP A 8 -0.58 34.37 -5.90
C ASP A 8 -1.32 33.14 -5.32
N PHE A 9 -1.36 33.10 -4.00
CA PHE A 9 -2.02 32.03 -3.25
C PHE A 9 -3.53 31.94 -3.55
N ASP A 10 -4.20 33.06 -3.72
CA ASP A 10 -5.65 33.08 -3.95
C ASP A 10 -5.98 32.58 -5.34
N HIS A 11 -5.17 32.94 -6.33
CA HIS A 11 -5.28 32.40 -7.68
C HIS A 11 -5.04 30.89 -7.72
N TRP A 12 -4.02 30.40 -7.02
CA TRP A 12 -3.74 28.96 -6.92
C TRP A 12 -4.89 28.20 -6.26
N ASN A 13 -5.44 28.70 -5.13
CA ASN A 13 -6.58 28.08 -4.47
C ASN A 13 -7.83 28.02 -5.38
N GLN A 14 -8.10 29.05 -6.16
CA GLN A 14 -9.19 29.05 -7.12
C GLN A 14 -8.97 28.02 -8.22
N ALA A 15 -7.75 27.94 -8.77
CA ALA A 15 -7.40 26.99 -9.80
C ALA A 15 -7.49 25.53 -9.30
N VAL A 16 -6.97 25.24 -8.09
CA VAL A 16 -7.11 23.91 -7.46
C VAL A 16 -8.57 23.56 -7.23
N SER A 17 -9.37 24.50 -6.73
CA SER A 17 -10.80 24.28 -6.48
C SER A 17 -11.57 24.01 -7.78
N ALA A 18 -11.20 24.64 -8.87
CA ALA A 18 -11.83 24.43 -10.16
C ALA A 18 -11.50 23.04 -10.77
N VAL A 19 -10.30 22.52 -10.52
CA VAL A 19 -9.81 21.26 -11.11
C VAL A 19 -10.05 20.07 -10.22
N CYS A 20 -9.70 20.18 -8.93
CA CYS A 20 -9.71 19.08 -7.97
C CYS A 20 -10.89 19.12 -6.99
N GLY A 21 -11.70 20.19 -7.02
CA GLY A 21 -12.76 20.45 -6.07
C GLY A 21 -12.24 21.14 -4.80
N ARG A 22 -13.05 21.20 -3.78
CA ARG A 22 -12.81 22.02 -2.59
C ARG A 22 -11.64 21.50 -1.74
N PHE A 23 -10.62 22.33 -1.62
CA PHE A 23 -9.52 22.14 -0.68
C PHE A 23 -9.30 23.40 0.15
N VAL A 24 -8.95 23.22 1.42
CA VAL A 24 -8.50 24.28 2.31
C VAL A 24 -6.99 24.19 2.43
N THR A 25 -6.29 25.19 1.91
CA THR A 25 -4.83 25.22 1.93
C THR A 25 -4.32 26.20 2.99
N GLN A 26 -3.36 25.76 3.79
CA GLN A 26 -2.63 26.60 4.74
C GLN A 26 -1.26 26.97 4.17
N ARG A 27 -0.94 28.25 4.19
CA ARG A 27 0.39 28.74 3.75
C ARG A 27 1.49 28.22 4.66
N ALA A 28 2.64 27.88 4.09
CA ALA A 28 3.87 27.76 4.85
C ALA A 28 4.35 29.16 5.32
N HIS A 29 5.26 29.19 6.28
CA HIS A 29 5.88 30.46 6.73
C HIS A 29 6.86 31.06 5.71
N SER A 30 7.28 30.29 4.72
CA SER A 30 8.11 30.70 3.58
C SER A 30 7.27 31.33 2.47
N GLU A 31 7.94 31.92 1.50
CA GLU A 31 7.30 32.38 0.26
C GLU A 31 6.49 31.26 -0.38
N PHE A 32 5.24 31.53 -0.71
CA PHE A 32 4.35 30.54 -1.32
C PHE A 32 4.75 30.32 -2.79
N ILE A 33 4.89 29.06 -3.15
CA ILE A 33 5.07 28.61 -4.53
C ILE A 33 3.94 27.61 -4.81
N GLY A 34 3.07 27.95 -5.75
CA GLY A 34 1.97 27.07 -6.19
C GLY A 34 1.75 27.24 -7.68
N ASP A 35 1.61 26.14 -8.39
CA ASP A 35 1.22 26.10 -9.80
C ASP A 35 0.39 24.86 -10.06
N ILE A 36 -0.63 24.97 -10.89
CA ILE A 36 -1.45 23.87 -11.33
C ILE A 36 -1.74 24.03 -12.82
N SER A 37 -1.44 23.01 -13.59
CA SER A 37 -1.92 22.89 -14.96
C SER A 37 -2.92 21.76 -15.06
N HIS A 38 -4.00 21.99 -15.81
CA HIS A 38 -5.05 21.02 -16.06
C HIS A 38 -5.08 20.65 -17.54
N ARG A 39 -5.22 19.35 -17.81
CA ARG A 39 -5.40 18.81 -19.16
C ARG A 39 -6.58 17.85 -19.17
N ASP A 40 -7.38 17.94 -20.21
CA ASP A 40 -8.40 16.94 -20.52
C ASP A 40 -7.88 16.06 -21.66
N LEU A 41 -7.72 14.78 -21.38
CA LEU A 41 -7.25 13.79 -22.34
C LEU A 41 -8.45 12.94 -22.80
N GLY A 42 -9.34 13.51 -23.57
CA GLY A 42 -10.56 12.83 -24.05
C GLY A 42 -11.50 12.44 -22.92
N GLY A 43 -11.78 13.35 -21.98
CA GLY A 43 -12.62 13.11 -20.79
C GLY A 43 -11.87 12.54 -19.59
N LEU A 44 -10.58 12.19 -19.71
CA LEU A 44 -9.74 11.86 -18.60
C LEU A 44 -9.05 13.13 -18.05
N SER A 45 -9.52 13.63 -16.92
CA SER A 45 -9.01 14.84 -16.28
C SER A 45 -7.67 14.55 -15.59
N VAL A 46 -6.66 15.35 -15.89
CA VAL A 46 -5.30 15.23 -15.35
C VAL A 46 -4.83 16.59 -14.85
N ALA A 47 -4.38 16.64 -13.60
CA ALA A 47 -3.78 17.82 -12.98
C ALA A 47 -2.29 17.58 -12.70
N ASP A 48 -1.47 18.53 -13.07
CA ASP A 48 -0.05 18.58 -12.76
C ASP A 48 0.16 19.72 -11.75
N ILE A 49 0.62 19.39 -10.51
CA ILE A 49 0.52 20.27 -9.35
C ILE A 49 1.90 20.47 -8.72
N HIS A 50 2.33 21.73 -8.61
CA HIS A 50 3.49 22.14 -7.83
C HIS A 50 3.03 22.94 -6.63
N VAL A 51 3.50 22.63 -5.42
CA VAL A 51 3.13 23.40 -4.22
C VAL A 51 4.11 23.21 -3.07
N ASN A 52 4.27 24.28 -2.26
CA ASN A 52 5.02 24.26 -0.99
C ASN A 52 4.16 24.64 0.22
N ALA A 53 2.87 24.41 0.18
CA ALA A 53 1.96 24.71 1.29
C ALA A 53 2.37 24.01 2.59
N ARG A 54 1.89 24.50 3.73
CA ARG A 54 2.02 23.81 5.03
C ARG A 54 1.14 22.57 5.09
N SER A 55 -0.13 22.72 4.72
CA SER A 55 -1.07 21.63 4.58
C SER A 55 -2.14 21.96 3.55
N ILE A 56 -2.73 20.90 2.98
CA ILE A 56 -3.79 20.95 1.98
C ILE A 56 -4.83 19.95 2.44
N CYS A 57 -5.96 20.43 2.96
CA CYS A 57 -7.01 19.61 3.54
C CYS A 57 -8.20 19.54 2.60
N ARG A 58 -8.70 18.31 2.37
CA ARG A 58 -10.01 18.12 1.78
C ARG A 58 -11.00 17.89 2.91
N GLU A 59 -11.95 18.83 3.05
CA GLU A 59 -13.03 18.72 4.01
C GLU A 59 -14.29 18.20 3.30
N HIS A 60 -14.97 17.25 3.95
CA HIS A 60 -16.24 16.75 3.45
C HIS A 60 -17.36 17.70 3.90
N ALA A 61 -17.92 18.43 2.96
CA ALA A 61 -19.14 19.19 3.22
C ALA A 61 -20.36 18.37 2.80
N ASN A 62 -21.29 18.11 3.71
CA ASN A 62 -22.53 17.33 3.51
C ASN A 62 -23.44 17.80 2.34
N GLN A 63 -23.04 18.81 1.58
CA GLN A 63 -23.82 19.42 0.50
C GLN A 63 -23.21 19.28 -0.91
N ASP A 64 -22.00 18.75 -1.04
CA ASP A 64 -21.29 18.72 -2.33
C ASP A 64 -21.52 17.42 -3.09
N ARG A 65 -22.78 17.12 -3.44
CA ARG A 65 -23.15 15.91 -4.23
C ARG A 65 -22.55 15.87 -5.63
N GLY A 66 -21.94 16.94 -6.12
CA GLY A 66 -21.33 17.06 -7.45
C GLY A 66 -19.82 16.85 -7.49
N GLU A 67 -19.11 17.12 -6.40
CA GLU A 67 -17.64 17.08 -6.34
C GLU A 67 -17.05 15.71 -5.95
N ASP A 68 -17.87 14.79 -5.46
CA ASP A 68 -17.46 13.46 -4.99
C ASP A 68 -17.40 12.39 -6.10
N GLN A 69 -17.28 12.81 -7.36
CA GLN A 69 -17.42 11.90 -8.52
C GLN A 69 -16.14 11.17 -8.90
N PHE A 70 -15.03 11.46 -8.23
CA PHE A 70 -13.74 10.94 -8.64
C PHE A 70 -12.99 10.20 -7.53
N TYR A 71 -12.07 9.36 -7.95
CA TYR A 71 -10.93 8.92 -7.16
C TYR A 71 -9.68 9.57 -7.73
N PHE A 72 -8.80 10.07 -6.88
CA PHE A 72 -7.54 10.66 -7.31
C PHE A 72 -6.45 9.59 -7.31
N LEU A 73 -5.96 9.26 -8.50
CA LEU A 73 -4.76 8.45 -8.66
C LEU A 73 -3.57 9.40 -8.76
N VAL A 74 -2.82 9.51 -7.67
CA VAL A 74 -1.74 10.48 -7.52
C VAL A 74 -0.39 9.79 -7.68
N MET A 75 0.51 10.37 -8.50
CA MET A 75 1.92 9.99 -8.57
C MET A 75 2.79 11.13 -8.05
N GLN A 76 3.62 10.86 -7.04
CA GLN A 76 4.63 11.80 -6.56
C GLN A 76 5.78 11.86 -7.56
N ARG A 77 6.07 13.04 -8.12
CA ARG A 77 7.14 13.22 -9.09
C ARG A 77 8.40 13.77 -8.45
N GLU A 78 8.26 14.79 -7.60
CA GLU A 78 9.37 15.42 -6.88
C GLU A 78 8.96 15.79 -5.46
N GLY A 79 9.94 15.83 -4.55
CA GLY A 79 9.72 16.15 -3.14
C GLY A 79 9.02 15.03 -2.37
N VAL A 80 8.67 15.29 -1.13
CA VAL A 80 8.07 14.32 -0.20
C VAL A 80 6.74 14.85 0.29
N MET A 81 5.69 14.02 0.24
CA MET A 81 4.34 14.35 0.69
C MET A 81 3.90 13.40 1.80
N ALA A 82 3.65 13.92 3.00
CA ALA A 82 2.96 13.15 4.03
C ALA A 82 1.44 13.28 3.82
N ILE A 83 0.73 12.15 3.91
CA ILE A 83 -0.73 12.10 3.72
C ILE A 83 -1.37 11.40 4.91
N ASN A 84 -2.43 12.00 5.42
CA ASN A 84 -3.32 11.42 6.42
C ASN A 84 -4.71 11.25 5.76
N HIS A 85 -5.09 10.00 5.49
CA HIS A 85 -6.34 9.65 4.81
C HIS A 85 -7.04 8.53 5.56
N ASP A 86 -8.27 8.77 6.02
CA ASP A 86 -9.13 7.78 6.70
C ASP A 86 -8.39 7.01 7.82
N GLN A 87 -7.76 7.75 8.75
CA GLN A 87 -6.94 7.25 9.88
C GLN A 87 -5.65 6.51 9.48
N GLN A 88 -5.29 6.51 8.20
CA GLN A 88 -4.03 5.96 7.70
C GLN A 88 -3.06 7.08 7.40
N GLN A 89 -1.86 6.98 7.96
CA GLN A 89 -0.76 7.89 7.66
C GLN A 89 0.28 7.18 6.80
N PHE A 90 0.65 7.83 5.71
CA PHE A 90 1.70 7.33 4.82
C PHE A 90 2.45 8.49 4.17
N VAL A 91 3.61 8.19 3.64
CA VAL A 91 4.48 9.17 3.00
C VAL A 91 4.73 8.74 1.56
N LEU A 92 4.57 9.67 0.63
CA LEU A 92 4.92 9.51 -0.77
C LEU A 92 6.30 10.11 -1.04
N GLN A 93 7.17 9.30 -1.61
CA GLN A 93 8.46 9.69 -2.17
C GLN A 93 8.36 9.73 -3.70
N PRO A 94 9.31 10.36 -4.41
CA PRO A 94 9.33 10.35 -5.86
C PRO A 94 9.20 8.93 -6.44
N GLY A 95 8.25 8.75 -7.37
CA GLY A 95 7.88 7.47 -7.96
C GLY A 95 6.75 6.73 -7.24
N ASP A 96 6.37 7.11 -6.02
CA ASP A 96 5.25 6.50 -5.31
C ASP A 96 3.90 6.90 -5.90
N ILE A 97 2.97 5.98 -5.85
CA ILE A 97 1.59 6.14 -6.33
C ILE A 97 0.63 5.96 -5.15
N ALA A 98 -0.43 6.75 -5.11
CA ALA A 98 -1.51 6.61 -4.14
C ALA A 98 -2.88 6.71 -4.80
N LEU A 99 -3.86 6.02 -4.23
CA LEU A 99 -5.29 6.18 -4.55
C LEU A 99 -5.99 6.86 -3.38
N LEU A 100 -6.62 8.00 -3.65
CA LEU A 100 -7.36 8.79 -2.66
C LEU A 100 -8.84 8.88 -3.04
N ASP A 101 -9.71 8.85 -2.04
CA ASP A 101 -11.15 9.01 -2.24
C ASP A 101 -11.56 10.48 -2.10
N SER A 102 -12.06 11.09 -3.16
CA SER A 102 -12.53 12.48 -3.12
C SER A 102 -13.70 12.70 -2.16
N ALA A 103 -14.47 11.66 -1.85
CA ALA A 103 -15.59 11.71 -0.89
C ALA A 103 -15.14 11.56 0.58
N LYS A 104 -13.86 11.42 0.84
CA LYS A 104 -13.30 11.28 2.19
C LYS A 104 -12.51 12.52 2.58
N THR A 105 -12.48 12.80 3.87
CA THR A 105 -11.58 13.81 4.43
C THR A 105 -10.16 13.29 4.42
N PHE A 106 -9.23 14.08 3.94
CA PHE A 106 -7.80 13.80 4.02
C PHE A 106 -6.97 15.08 4.07
N GLU A 107 -5.79 14.95 4.62
CA GLU A 107 -4.81 16.02 4.73
C GLU A 107 -3.51 15.62 4.04
N MET A 108 -2.96 16.52 3.25
CA MET A 108 -1.66 16.41 2.59
C MET A 108 -0.72 17.47 3.14
N CYS A 109 0.46 17.06 3.60
CA CYS A 109 1.48 17.93 4.18
C CYS A 109 2.77 17.84 3.35
N PRO A 110 2.99 18.76 2.41
CA PRO A 110 4.23 18.84 1.65
C PRO A 110 5.44 19.10 2.56
N GLN A 111 6.52 18.38 2.33
CA GLN A 111 7.80 18.65 2.99
C GLN A 111 8.69 19.49 2.05
N GLY A 112 8.44 20.79 1.98
CA GLY A 112 9.03 21.69 1.01
C GLY A 112 8.24 21.77 -0.30
N LEU A 113 8.92 22.11 -1.40
CA LEU A 113 8.30 22.12 -2.73
C LEU A 113 8.10 20.68 -3.23
N VAL A 114 6.90 20.37 -3.64
CA VAL A 114 6.53 19.06 -4.21
C VAL A 114 5.96 19.21 -5.60
N HIS A 115 6.11 18.17 -6.40
CA HIS A 115 5.49 18.03 -7.72
C HIS A 115 4.70 16.73 -7.78
N GLN A 116 3.41 16.81 -8.11
CA GLN A 116 2.50 15.67 -8.20
C GLN A 116 1.71 15.69 -9.50
N LEU A 117 1.51 14.50 -10.06
CA LEU A 117 0.50 14.25 -11.08
C LEU A 117 -0.75 13.68 -10.39
N SER A 118 -1.93 14.21 -10.69
CA SER A 118 -3.22 13.67 -10.23
C SER A 118 -4.10 13.33 -11.43
N VAL A 119 -4.45 12.05 -11.57
CA VAL A 119 -5.40 11.56 -12.58
C VAL A 119 -6.74 11.33 -11.91
N HIS A 120 -7.81 11.92 -12.42
CA HIS A 120 -9.14 11.85 -11.86
C HIS A 120 -9.91 10.67 -12.48
N LEU A 121 -9.98 9.56 -11.77
CA LEU A 121 -10.69 8.37 -12.22
C LEU A 121 -12.19 8.48 -11.90
N CYS A 122 -13.04 8.24 -12.89
CA CYS A 122 -14.49 8.26 -12.68
C CYS A 122 -14.91 7.23 -11.63
N ARG A 123 -15.59 7.70 -10.58
CA ARG A 123 -16.06 6.87 -9.46
C ARG A 123 -16.92 5.71 -9.95
N ARG A 124 -17.88 5.96 -10.84
CA ARG A 124 -18.79 4.93 -11.36
C ARG A 124 -18.05 3.82 -12.10
N THR A 125 -17.01 4.15 -12.85
CA THR A 125 -16.21 3.18 -13.60
C THR A 125 -15.38 2.32 -12.64
N LEU A 126 -14.67 2.94 -11.69
CA LEU A 126 -13.88 2.22 -10.72
C LEU A 126 -14.77 1.34 -9.80
N ASP A 127 -15.93 1.84 -9.38
CA ASP A 127 -16.87 1.13 -8.50
C ASP A 127 -17.46 -0.11 -9.15
N ARG A 128 -17.62 -0.10 -10.48
CA ARG A 128 -18.10 -1.25 -11.25
C ARG A 128 -17.06 -2.38 -11.27
N VAL A 129 -15.79 -2.04 -11.37
CA VAL A 129 -14.69 -3.00 -11.50
C VAL A 129 -14.17 -3.45 -10.13
N LEU A 130 -14.12 -2.53 -9.16
CA LEU A 130 -13.61 -2.80 -7.82
C LEU A 130 -14.73 -2.70 -6.78
N PRO A 131 -15.22 -3.83 -6.25
CA PRO A 131 -16.21 -3.79 -5.17
C PRO A 131 -15.66 -3.10 -3.93
N ALA A 132 -16.55 -2.49 -3.12
CA ALA A 132 -16.18 -1.65 -1.98
C ALA A 132 -15.19 -2.31 -0.99
N ARG A 133 -15.29 -3.65 -0.83
CA ARG A 133 -14.39 -4.44 0.04
C ARG A 133 -12.97 -4.58 -0.51
N ALA A 134 -12.78 -4.45 -1.81
CA ALA A 134 -11.48 -4.56 -2.48
C ALA A 134 -10.79 -3.20 -2.65
N LYS A 135 -11.51 -2.09 -2.41
CA LYS A 135 -10.93 -0.74 -2.50
C LYS A 135 -10.12 -0.45 -1.26
N ARG A 136 -8.84 -0.31 -1.46
CA ARG A 136 -7.92 0.16 -0.44
C ARG A 136 -7.34 1.49 -0.88
N PHE A 137 -7.65 2.50 -0.10
CA PHE A 137 -7.09 3.83 -0.29
C PHE A 137 -5.72 3.93 0.39
N GLY A 138 -4.91 4.84 -0.10
CA GLY A 138 -3.55 5.05 0.37
C GLY A 138 -2.49 4.66 -0.66
N LYS A 139 -1.30 4.35 -0.20
CA LYS A 139 -0.16 4.02 -1.06
C LYS A 139 -0.39 2.72 -1.82
N VAL A 140 -0.30 2.80 -3.15
CA VAL A 140 -0.45 1.67 -4.08
C VAL A 140 0.85 0.89 -4.16
N GLN A 141 0.78 -0.43 -4.03
CA GLN A 141 1.95 -1.30 -4.20
C GLN A 141 2.22 -1.49 -5.70
N HIS A 142 3.38 -1.04 -6.18
CA HIS A 142 3.73 -1.11 -7.60
C HIS A 142 4.96 -1.99 -7.90
N GLY A 143 5.30 -2.91 -6.99
CA GLY A 143 6.40 -3.86 -7.18
C GLY A 143 6.11 -5.00 -8.16
N ASN A 144 4.84 -5.32 -8.42
CA ASN A 144 4.42 -6.32 -9.40
C ASN A 144 4.44 -5.78 -10.85
N LEU A 145 4.23 -6.65 -11.83
CA LEU A 145 4.25 -6.26 -13.25
C LEU A 145 3.21 -5.19 -13.56
N SER A 146 1.97 -5.36 -13.10
CA SER A 146 0.88 -4.40 -13.32
C SER A 146 1.20 -3.04 -12.73
N GLY A 147 1.78 -2.98 -11.55
CA GLY A 147 2.18 -1.72 -10.92
C GLY A 147 3.32 -1.01 -11.65
N ARG A 148 4.28 -1.75 -12.20
CA ARG A 148 5.35 -1.17 -13.05
C ARG A 148 4.80 -0.59 -14.34
N VAL A 149 3.85 -1.29 -14.98
CA VAL A 149 3.16 -0.79 -16.19
C VAL A 149 2.33 0.43 -15.85
N LEU A 150 1.58 0.41 -14.73
CA LEU A 150 0.82 1.55 -14.23
C LEU A 150 1.71 2.78 -14.02
N ALA A 151 2.87 2.62 -13.37
CA ALA A 151 3.84 3.70 -13.17
C ALA A 151 4.36 4.26 -14.49
N SER A 152 4.67 3.39 -15.47
CA SER A 152 5.08 3.80 -16.81
C SER A 152 3.99 4.60 -17.53
N MET A 153 2.73 4.16 -17.47
CA MET A 153 1.61 4.89 -18.06
C MET A 153 1.44 6.28 -17.44
N LEU A 154 1.48 6.39 -16.11
CA LEU A 154 1.41 7.68 -15.42
C LEU A 154 2.57 8.59 -15.80
N THR A 155 3.77 8.05 -15.97
CA THR A 155 4.94 8.81 -16.43
C THR A 155 4.73 9.35 -17.87
N GLN A 156 4.16 8.56 -18.76
CA GLN A 156 3.84 8.98 -20.13
C GLN A 156 2.73 10.05 -20.14
N ILE A 157 1.68 9.87 -19.33
CA ILE A 157 0.62 10.87 -19.16
C ILE A 157 1.19 12.20 -18.63
N ALA A 158 2.19 12.15 -17.75
CA ALA A 158 2.85 13.32 -17.20
C ALA A 158 3.78 14.05 -18.21
N ALA A 159 4.19 13.38 -19.27
CA ALA A 159 5.06 13.99 -20.28
C ALA A 159 4.35 15.14 -21.01
N PRO A 160 5.08 16.19 -21.39
CA PRO A 160 4.54 17.21 -22.29
C PRO A 160 4.05 16.53 -23.57
N GLN A 161 2.82 16.78 -23.93
CA GLN A 161 2.26 16.27 -25.18
C GLN A 161 2.11 17.44 -26.15
N ASP A 162 2.39 17.18 -27.43
CA ASP A 162 2.04 18.12 -28.49
C ASP A 162 0.51 18.31 -28.53
N GLU A 163 0.02 19.42 -29.06
CA GLU A 163 -1.40 19.79 -29.11
C GLU A 163 -2.25 18.84 -29.99
N TYR A 164 -2.27 17.56 -29.65
CA TYR A 164 -3.20 16.61 -30.22
C TYR A 164 -4.55 16.71 -29.50
N THR A 165 -5.62 16.91 -30.24
CA THR A 165 -6.97 16.74 -29.71
C THR A 165 -7.20 15.26 -29.42
N HIS A 166 -7.27 14.90 -28.15
CA HIS A 166 -7.61 13.55 -27.71
C HIS A 166 -9.12 13.33 -27.90
N ASP A 167 -9.47 12.23 -28.50
CA ASP A 167 -10.87 11.87 -28.67
C ASP A 167 -11.39 11.20 -27.35
N ALA A 168 -12.69 11.28 -27.11
CA ALA A 168 -13.33 10.73 -25.91
C ALA A 168 -13.18 9.21 -25.79
N GLN A 169 -13.00 8.50 -26.91
CA GLN A 169 -12.78 7.07 -26.94
C GLN A 169 -11.39 6.71 -26.42
N ASP A 170 -10.38 7.49 -26.77
CA ASP A 170 -9.01 7.31 -26.28
C ASP A 170 -8.91 7.55 -24.78
N GLY A 171 -9.51 8.63 -24.27
CA GLY A 171 -9.53 8.93 -22.85
C GLY A 171 -10.21 7.85 -22.02
N ALA A 172 -11.34 7.32 -22.49
CA ALA A 172 -12.02 6.21 -21.85
C ALA A 172 -11.17 4.93 -21.85
N ALA A 173 -10.50 4.59 -22.94
CA ALA A 173 -9.63 3.43 -23.06
C ALA A 173 -8.42 3.53 -22.10
N VAL A 174 -7.80 4.71 -22.01
CA VAL A 174 -6.70 4.96 -21.06
C VAL A 174 -7.18 4.83 -19.61
N GLN A 175 -8.35 5.38 -19.27
CA GLN A 175 -8.96 5.24 -17.96
C GLN A 175 -9.20 3.77 -17.59
N ASP A 176 -9.79 2.99 -18.50
CA ASP A 176 -10.07 1.57 -18.28
C ASP A 176 -8.78 0.76 -18.10
N ALA A 177 -7.73 1.07 -18.86
CA ALA A 177 -6.41 0.47 -18.72
C ALA A 177 -5.78 0.78 -17.35
N LEU A 178 -5.83 2.05 -16.88
CA LEU A 178 -5.35 2.45 -15.57
C LEU A 178 -6.09 1.69 -14.45
N ILE A 179 -7.42 1.59 -14.54
CA ILE A 179 -8.26 0.86 -13.58
C ILE A 179 -7.93 -0.63 -13.57
N SER A 180 -7.75 -1.24 -14.74
CA SER A 180 -7.40 -2.66 -14.87
C SER A 180 -6.02 -2.98 -14.27
N LEU A 181 -5.03 -2.10 -14.47
CA LEU A 181 -3.71 -2.24 -13.89
C LEU A 181 -3.67 -1.94 -12.38
N LEU A 182 -4.54 -1.06 -11.92
CA LEU A 182 -4.67 -0.72 -10.49
C LEU A 182 -5.27 -1.89 -9.69
N GLN A 183 -6.19 -2.65 -10.28
CA GLN A 183 -6.88 -3.74 -9.61
C GLN A 183 -5.95 -4.75 -8.94
N PRO A 184 -4.96 -5.39 -9.60
CA PRO A 184 -4.05 -6.33 -8.94
C PRO A 184 -3.13 -5.63 -7.90
N CYS A 185 -2.85 -4.34 -8.06
CA CYS A 185 -2.07 -3.58 -7.09
C CYS A 185 -2.82 -3.29 -5.78
N LEU A 186 -4.15 -3.36 -5.82
CA LEU A 186 -5.03 -3.21 -4.66
C LEU A 186 -5.46 -4.56 -4.07
N GLN A 187 -5.53 -5.62 -4.88
CA GLN A 187 -5.97 -6.97 -4.47
C GLN A 187 -4.89 -7.77 -3.75
N ASP A 188 -3.63 -7.61 -4.09
CA ASP A 188 -2.49 -8.28 -3.44
C ASP A 188 -2.35 -7.97 -1.93
N GLN A 189 -3.28 -7.17 -1.39
CA GLN A 189 -3.35 -6.89 0.04
C GLN A 189 -4.38 -7.78 0.79
N THR A 190 -5.12 -8.67 0.11
CA THR A 190 -6.23 -9.40 0.75
C THR A 190 -5.83 -10.69 1.43
N ASP A 191 -4.63 -11.24 1.18
CA ASP A 191 -4.17 -12.48 1.81
C ASP A 191 -2.84 -12.38 2.56
N THR A 192 -2.23 -11.21 2.61
CA THR A 192 -1.10 -10.98 3.50
C THR A 192 -1.49 -9.94 4.54
N PRO A 193 -1.35 -10.24 5.84
CA PRO A 193 -1.43 -9.22 6.87
C PRO A 193 -0.55 -8.05 6.43
N ARG A 194 -1.01 -6.82 6.58
CA ARG A 194 -0.29 -5.58 6.22
C ARG A 194 1.15 -5.62 6.74
N GLY A 195 1.97 -6.45 6.09
CA GLY A 195 3.37 -6.68 6.45
C GLY A 195 4.13 -5.46 6.03
N ARG A 196 4.52 -4.69 7.01
CA ARG A 196 5.57 -3.70 6.87
C ARG A 196 6.75 -4.38 6.20
N PRO A 197 7.44 -3.72 5.27
CA PRO A 197 8.58 -4.31 4.56
C PRO A 197 9.55 -5.01 5.51
N LEU A 198 9.83 -4.41 6.67
CA LEU A 198 10.69 -4.97 7.71
C LEU A 198 10.14 -6.26 8.33
N ARG A 199 8.83 -6.35 8.56
CA ARG A 199 8.22 -7.58 9.06
C ARG A 199 8.32 -8.71 8.03
N ARG A 200 8.00 -8.45 6.76
CA ARG A 200 8.13 -9.44 5.67
C ARG A 200 9.56 -9.92 5.51
N MET A 201 10.52 -9.00 5.55
CA MET A 201 11.94 -9.37 5.50
C MET A 201 12.34 -10.24 6.71
N ALA A 202 11.83 -9.93 7.91
CA ALA A 202 12.05 -10.76 9.09
C ALA A 202 11.39 -12.13 8.94
N GLU A 203 10.15 -12.21 8.48
CA GLU A 203 9.42 -13.45 8.22
C GLU A 203 10.12 -14.31 7.18
N GLN A 204 10.60 -13.71 6.10
CA GLN A 204 11.38 -14.39 5.07
C GLN A 204 12.69 -14.98 5.63
N LEU A 205 13.48 -14.18 6.36
CA LEU A 205 14.71 -14.65 7.01
C LEU A 205 14.46 -15.80 8.00
N ILE A 206 13.34 -15.77 8.72
CA ILE A 206 12.92 -16.85 9.61
C ILE A 206 12.61 -18.11 8.78
N GLN A 207 11.82 -17.99 7.72
CA GLN A 207 11.43 -19.13 6.87
C GLN A 207 12.62 -19.78 6.18
N GLU A 208 13.54 -18.99 5.65
CA GLU A 208 14.77 -19.47 5.00
C GLU A 208 15.72 -20.19 5.98
N SER A 209 15.63 -19.86 7.26
CA SER A 209 16.53 -20.40 8.29
C SER A 209 15.89 -21.50 9.15
N LEU A 210 14.60 -21.85 8.95
CA LEU A 210 13.98 -22.95 9.68
C LEU A 210 14.69 -24.29 9.39
N PRO A 211 14.84 -25.15 10.38
CA PRO A 211 14.32 -25.12 11.76
C PRO A 211 15.12 -24.26 12.75
N HIS A 212 16.30 -23.79 12.38
CA HIS A 212 17.20 -23.01 13.25
C HIS A 212 16.99 -21.50 13.02
N ALA A 213 15.76 -21.03 13.29
CA ALA A 213 15.41 -19.62 13.14
C ALA A 213 16.37 -18.72 13.94
N PRO A 214 16.83 -17.60 13.32
CA PRO A 214 17.71 -16.65 14.00
C PRO A 214 17.05 -16.06 15.23
N SER A 215 17.85 -15.74 16.23
CA SER A 215 17.39 -14.99 17.40
C SER A 215 16.89 -13.59 17.02
N PRO A 216 16.04 -12.94 17.83
CA PRO A 216 15.62 -11.56 17.58
C PRO A 216 16.78 -10.58 17.41
N THR A 217 17.89 -10.80 18.11
CA THR A 217 19.09 -9.97 17.99
C THR A 217 19.77 -10.17 16.64
N GLU A 218 19.91 -11.40 16.17
CA GLU A 218 20.47 -11.71 14.84
C GLU A 218 19.57 -11.21 13.71
N LEU A 219 18.24 -11.35 13.84
CA LEU A 219 17.29 -10.82 12.87
C LEU A 219 17.39 -9.28 12.78
N ALA A 220 17.45 -8.61 13.93
CA ALA A 220 17.58 -7.16 13.97
C ALA A 220 18.90 -6.69 13.34
N ALA A 221 20.00 -7.38 13.58
CA ALA A 221 21.30 -7.11 12.99
C ALA A 221 21.28 -7.29 11.47
N ARG A 222 20.70 -8.39 10.96
CA ARG A 222 20.55 -8.66 9.51
C ARG A 222 19.69 -7.62 8.80
N LEU A 223 18.67 -7.08 9.48
CA LEU A 223 17.78 -6.06 8.97
C LEU A 223 18.27 -4.63 9.20
N ASN A 224 19.43 -4.47 9.84
CA ASN A 224 20.02 -3.17 10.21
C ASN A 224 19.05 -2.26 11.00
N ILE A 225 18.35 -2.86 11.97
CA ILE A 225 17.39 -2.17 12.86
C ILE A 225 17.66 -2.52 14.32
N SER A 226 17.07 -1.76 15.26
CA SER A 226 17.10 -2.12 16.65
C SER A 226 16.15 -3.30 16.97
N VAL A 227 16.48 -4.12 17.97
CA VAL A 227 15.64 -5.21 18.46
C VAL A 227 14.25 -4.69 18.87
N ARG A 228 14.18 -3.50 19.47
CA ARG A 228 12.92 -2.84 19.84
C ARG A 228 12.04 -2.53 18.61
N GLN A 229 12.65 -2.05 17.53
CA GLN A 229 11.92 -1.83 16.27
C GLN A 229 11.39 -3.14 15.69
N LEU A 230 12.18 -4.21 15.75
CA LEU A 230 11.77 -5.53 15.29
C LEU A 230 10.55 -6.04 16.07
N TYR A 231 10.57 -6.02 17.41
CA TYR A 231 9.42 -6.42 18.23
C TYR A 231 8.18 -5.60 17.92
N ARG A 232 8.31 -4.28 17.78
CA ARG A 232 7.21 -3.38 17.42
C ARG A 232 6.55 -3.75 16.09
N GLN A 233 7.30 -4.31 15.11
CA GLN A 233 6.72 -4.75 13.84
C GLN A 233 5.76 -5.94 14.01
N PHE A 234 5.99 -6.81 14.98
CA PHE A 234 5.13 -7.95 15.28
C PHE A 234 3.96 -7.58 16.22
N GLU A 235 4.22 -6.77 17.25
CA GLU A 235 3.22 -6.34 18.23
C GLU A 235 2.04 -5.60 17.64
N ILE A 236 2.25 -4.80 16.59
CA ILE A 236 1.18 -4.02 15.94
C ILE A 236 0.10 -4.93 15.34
N ASP A 237 0.46 -6.14 14.94
CA ASP A 237 -0.49 -7.14 14.44
C ASP A 237 -0.93 -8.12 15.54
N GLY A 238 -0.70 -7.79 16.81
CA GLY A 238 -1.04 -8.64 17.95
C GLY A 238 -0.26 -9.94 18.03
N ASP A 239 0.89 -10.05 17.32
CA ASP A 239 1.74 -11.24 17.25
C ASP A 239 3.07 -11.01 17.97
N SER A 240 3.89 -12.05 18.08
CA SER A 240 5.28 -11.96 18.54
C SER A 240 6.18 -12.83 17.67
N ILE A 241 7.46 -12.46 17.59
CA ILE A 241 8.47 -13.21 16.81
C ILE A 241 8.48 -14.68 17.24
N CYS A 242 8.45 -14.95 18.54
CA CYS A 242 8.45 -16.31 19.08
C CYS A 242 7.19 -17.09 18.69
N ARG A 243 6.01 -16.46 18.72
CA ARG A 243 4.77 -17.09 18.26
C ARG A 243 4.80 -17.38 16.76
N TYR A 244 5.30 -16.45 15.98
CA TYR A 244 5.45 -16.63 14.53
C TYR A 244 6.37 -17.82 14.23
N VAL A 245 7.57 -17.88 14.80
CA VAL A 245 8.51 -19.00 14.63
C VAL A 245 7.87 -20.32 15.04
N GLN A 246 7.21 -20.37 16.21
CA GLN A 246 6.55 -21.60 16.70
C GLN A 246 5.45 -22.06 15.74
N ARG A 247 4.63 -21.13 15.23
CA ARG A 247 3.56 -21.42 14.26
C ARG A 247 4.13 -22.00 12.97
N GLN A 248 5.20 -21.41 12.43
CA GLN A 248 5.85 -21.91 11.22
C GLN A 248 6.43 -23.32 11.43
N ARG A 249 7.12 -23.55 12.55
CA ARG A 249 7.64 -24.90 12.89
C ARG A 249 6.52 -25.95 12.96
N LEU A 250 5.37 -25.60 13.54
CA LEU A 250 4.21 -26.49 13.63
C LEU A 250 3.59 -26.76 12.26
N GLU A 251 3.52 -25.74 11.39
CA GLU A 251 2.99 -25.87 10.03
C GLU A 251 3.82 -26.84 9.18
N TYR A 252 5.14 -26.69 9.19
CA TYR A 252 6.03 -27.62 8.52
C TYR A 252 6.01 -29.02 9.15
N SER A 253 5.88 -29.11 10.48
CA SER A 253 5.71 -30.39 11.18
C SER A 253 4.41 -31.10 10.74
N ALA A 254 3.33 -30.37 10.52
CA ALA A 254 2.07 -30.93 10.06
C ALA A 254 2.19 -31.53 8.65
N ARG A 255 3.00 -30.93 7.77
CA ARG A 255 3.31 -31.49 6.44
C ARG A 255 4.12 -32.80 6.57
N ASP A 256 5.15 -32.81 7.43
CA ASP A 256 5.96 -34.01 7.65
C ASP A 256 5.17 -35.15 8.33
N LEU A 257 4.11 -34.83 9.08
CA LEU A 257 3.24 -35.85 9.68
C LEU A 257 2.45 -36.66 8.66
N LEU A 258 2.34 -36.18 7.42
CA LEU A 258 1.72 -36.94 6.31
C LEU A 258 2.62 -38.09 5.83
N ASP A 259 3.90 -38.07 6.17
CA ASP A 259 4.83 -39.15 5.87
C ASP A 259 4.89 -40.14 7.06
N ASP A 260 4.39 -41.35 6.86
CA ASP A 260 4.35 -42.40 7.88
C ASP A 260 5.70 -42.96 8.22
N SER A 261 6.67 -42.82 7.35
CA SER A 261 8.04 -43.30 7.60
C SER A 261 8.74 -42.53 8.71
N LEU A 262 8.28 -41.29 9.00
CA LEU A 262 8.87 -40.41 9.98
C LEU A 262 8.25 -40.60 11.38
N ARG A 263 9.08 -40.86 12.38
CA ARG A 263 8.63 -40.89 13.79
C ARG A 263 8.26 -39.48 14.26
N ILE A 264 7.18 -39.39 15.03
CA ILE A 264 6.72 -38.10 15.61
C ILE A 264 7.81 -37.40 16.40
N THR A 265 8.63 -38.16 17.15
CA THR A 265 9.79 -37.66 17.88
C THR A 265 10.84 -37.06 16.94
N THR A 266 11.12 -37.71 15.81
CA THR A 266 12.08 -37.24 14.81
C THR A 266 11.58 -35.94 14.19
N ILE A 267 10.29 -35.82 13.87
CA ILE A 267 9.66 -34.59 13.37
C ILE A 267 9.80 -33.45 14.38
N ALA A 268 9.53 -33.72 15.68
CA ALA A 268 9.68 -32.72 16.73
C ALA A 268 11.10 -32.13 16.77
N TYR A 269 12.13 -32.99 16.80
CA TYR A 269 13.52 -32.54 16.83
C TYR A 269 13.96 -31.87 15.52
N LYS A 270 13.53 -32.41 14.37
CA LYS A 270 13.78 -31.80 13.05
C LYS A 270 13.34 -30.34 13.00
N TRP A 271 12.19 -30.03 13.58
CA TRP A 271 11.62 -28.68 13.57
C TRP A 271 11.98 -27.85 14.81
N GLY A 272 13.04 -28.25 15.55
CA GLY A 272 13.65 -27.45 16.60
C GLY A 272 12.86 -27.37 17.89
N PHE A 273 12.06 -28.38 18.19
CA PHE A 273 11.47 -28.58 19.53
C PHE A 273 12.46 -29.31 20.43
N THR A 274 12.59 -28.85 21.67
CA THR A 274 13.51 -29.41 22.64
C THR A 274 13.12 -30.83 23.11
N ASP A 275 11.81 -31.11 23.15
CA ASP A 275 11.27 -32.42 23.50
C ASP A 275 9.91 -32.68 22.80
N SER A 276 9.57 -33.97 22.70
CA SER A 276 8.33 -34.40 22.01
C SER A 276 7.05 -34.07 22.80
N ALA A 277 7.14 -33.91 24.12
CA ALA A 277 6.00 -33.55 24.96
C ALA A 277 5.64 -32.07 24.77
N HIS A 278 6.64 -31.18 24.70
CA HIS A 278 6.47 -29.78 24.36
C HIS A 278 5.86 -29.62 22.93
N PHE A 279 6.42 -30.36 21.97
CA PHE A 279 5.86 -30.41 20.61
C PHE A 279 4.38 -30.82 20.60
N SER A 280 4.05 -31.93 21.26
CA SER A 280 2.69 -32.47 21.28
C SER A 280 1.68 -31.50 21.91
N ARG A 281 2.06 -30.81 22.99
CA ARG A 281 1.23 -29.78 23.62
C ARG A 281 1.04 -28.56 22.71
N ALA A 282 2.11 -28.08 22.09
CA ALA A 282 2.07 -26.94 21.16
C ALA A 282 1.23 -27.27 19.93
N PHE A 283 1.38 -28.47 19.37
CA PHE A 283 0.64 -28.95 18.21
C PHE A 283 -0.86 -29.06 18.51
N LYS A 284 -1.22 -29.70 19.64
CA LYS A 284 -2.62 -29.83 20.06
C LYS A 284 -3.28 -28.46 20.29
N ARG A 285 -2.54 -27.49 20.82
CA ARG A 285 -3.04 -26.11 21.00
C ARG A 285 -3.32 -25.42 19.65
N GLN A 286 -2.50 -25.69 18.63
CA GLN A 286 -2.61 -25.08 17.30
C GLN A 286 -3.69 -25.74 16.42
N TYR A 287 -3.75 -27.07 16.43
CA TYR A 287 -4.60 -27.87 15.53
C TYR A 287 -5.78 -28.55 16.22
N GLY A 288 -5.93 -28.42 17.52
CA GLY A 288 -7.02 -29.01 18.30
C GLY A 288 -6.84 -30.51 18.61
N VAL A 289 -5.99 -31.22 17.87
CA VAL A 289 -5.74 -32.66 17.98
C VAL A 289 -4.27 -32.96 18.22
N SER A 290 -3.95 -34.15 18.77
CA SER A 290 -2.56 -34.55 18.94
C SER A 290 -1.87 -34.83 17.58
N PRO A 291 -0.52 -34.77 17.50
CA PRO A 291 0.19 -35.13 16.26
C PRO A 291 -0.15 -36.54 15.75
N ARG A 292 -0.39 -37.49 16.68
CA ARG A 292 -0.78 -38.87 16.34
C ARG A 292 -2.18 -38.91 15.72
N ASP A 293 -3.14 -38.23 16.33
CA ASP A 293 -4.52 -38.23 15.85
C ASP A 293 -4.61 -37.46 14.52
N TYR A 294 -3.85 -36.38 14.36
CA TYR A 294 -3.73 -35.63 13.13
C TYR A 294 -3.27 -36.51 11.95
N ARG A 295 -2.22 -37.31 12.16
CA ARG A 295 -1.74 -38.29 11.17
C ARG A 295 -2.82 -39.29 10.76
N VAL A 296 -3.55 -39.85 11.73
CA VAL A 296 -4.61 -40.83 11.46
C VAL A 296 -5.76 -40.22 10.68
N GLN A 297 -6.19 -39.01 11.06
CA GLN A 297 -7.32 -38.34 10.41
C GLN A 297 -7.02 -37.96 8.95
N THR A 298 -5.80 -37.52 8.65
CA THR A 298 -5.42 -37.11 7.30
C THR A 298 -5.19 -38.28 6.33
N GLN A 299 -5.03 -39.49 6.83
CA GLN A 299 -4.94 -40.74 6.01
C GLN A 299 -6.30 -41.33 5.66
N GLN A 300 -7.34 -40.94 6.38
CA GLN A 300 -8.70 -41.44 6.16
C GLN A 300 -9.54 -40.52 5.25
N SER A 301 -8.97 -39.36 4.83
CA SER A 301 -9.58 -38.38 3.93
C SER A 301 -9.00 -38.44 2.54
#